data_ceff8eb07af6c226700da742cbc6149b
#
_entry.id   ceff8eb07af6c226700da742cbc6149b
#
_cell.length_a   1.000
_cell.length_b   1.000
_cell.length_c   1.000
_cell.angle_alpha   90.00
_cell.angle_beta   90.00
_cell.angle_gamma   90.00
#
_symmetry.space_group_name_H-M   'P 1'
#
loop_
_entity.id
_entity.type
_entity.pdbx_description
1 polymer ?
#
loop_
_entity_poly.entity_id
_entity_poly.type
_entity_poly.pdbx_seq_one_letter_code
_entity_poly.pdbx_strand_id
1 'polypeptide(L)'
;MSGPGESESLSAPGEAEAPARRSRLVFLLPLLVFAALAGIFLGRLLTTGYDPSAIPSALIGKPIPAFDLPGLPGLVQQDGRPVPGLSAADLRGEVTVLNVWASWCAPCQVEHPMLMRLSRDGIRLVGIDYKDEAENGRRFLGRHGNPFRAVGADTSGRTGIDFGVYGVPETFIIGPDGRVRDKLVGILTPQNYDNFVARVRAAGRP
;
A
#
# COMPACT_ATOMS: atom_id res chain seq x y z
N MET A 1 -41.94 78.86 67.54
CA MET A 1 -42.29 78.70 66.16
C MET A 1 -41.14 77.81 65.56
N SER A 2 -41.28 76.61 65.61
CA SER A 2 -41.75 75.60 64.67
C SER A 2 -40.84 75.55 63.47
N GLY A 3 -40.03 74.54 63.36
CA GLY A 3 -39.40 74.02 62.16
C GLY A 3 -39.03 72.58 62.34
N PRO A 4 -39.47 71.68 61.50
CA PRO A 4 -39.32 70.22 61.74
C PRO A 4 -37.99 69.71 61.21
N GLY A 5 -37.46 68.73 61.94
CA GLY A 5 -36.29 68.02 61.54
C GLY A 5 -36.49 67.05 60.41
N GLU A 6 -35.60 67.08 59.45
CA GLU A 6 -35.54 66.02 58.40
C GLU A 6 -34.71 64.90 58.91
N SER A 7 -35.29 63.72 58.96
CA SER A 7 -34.65 62.46 59.22
C SER A 7 -33.98 61.92 57.95
N GLU A 8 -32.71 62.05 57.89
CA GLU A 8 -31.86 61.45 56.82
C GLU A 8 -31.75 59.95 57.02
N SER A 9 -32.34 59.20 56.12
CA SER A 9 -32.22 57.73 56.09
C SER A 9 -30.87 57.31 55.47
N LEU A 10 -29.99 56.77 56.27
CA LEU A 10 -28.74 56.09 55.79
C LEU A 10 -29.13 54.82 55.06
N SER A 11 -28.91 54.84 53.75
CA SER A 11 -28.93 53.64 52.90
C SER A 11 -27.70 52.81 53.19
N ALA A 12 -27.94 51.54 53.52
CA ALA A 12 -26.87 50.55 53.70
C ALA A 12 -26.07 50.30 52.41
N PRO A 13 -24.74 50.08 52.48
CA PRO A 13 -23.95 49.77 51.31
C PRO A 13 -24.30 48.36 50.79
N GLY A 14 -24.56 48.25 49.48
CA GLY A 14 -24.84 47.01 48.78
C GLY A 14 -23.72 45.98 48.94
N GLU A 15 -24.12 44.76 49.26
CA GLU A 15 -23.24 43.60 49.27
C GLU A 15 -22.63 43.39 47.90
N ALA A 16 -21.34 43.56 47.78
CA ALA A 16 -20.59 43.24 46.58
C ALA A 16 -20.59 41.71 46.41
N GLU A 17 -21.30 41.21 45.42
CA GLU A 17 -21.24 39.80 44.99
C GLU A 17 -19.79 39.44 44.68
N ALA A 18 -19.27 38.50 45.45
CA ALA A 18 -17.96 37.91 45.20
C ALA A 18 -17.90 37.21 43.84
N PRO A 19 -16.88 37.47 42.98
CA PRO A 19 -16.82 36.83 41.67
C PRO A 19 -16.71 35.32 41.86
N ALA A 20 -17.66 34.59 41.24
CA ALA A 20 -17.66 33.14 41.23
C ALA A 20 -16.26 32.62 40.80
N ARG A 21 -15.57 31.94 41.67
CA ARG A 21 -14.32 31.26 41.39
C ARG A 21 -14.57 30.24 40.31
N ARG A 22 -14.49 30.64 39.04
CA ARG A 22 -14.48 29.69 37.93
C ARG A 22 -13.29 28.73 38.17
N SER A 23 -13.61 27.50 38.51
CA SER A 23 -12.65 26.47 38.85
C SER A 23 -11.57 26.40 37.77
N ARG A 24 -10.30 26.49 38.14
CA ARG A 24 -9.16 26.32 37.25
C ARG A 24 -9.25 25.01 36.47
N LEU A 25 -10.03 24.06 36.97
CA LEU A 25 -10.35 22.79 36.32
C LEU A 25 -11.04 22.96 34.97
N VAL A 26 -11.89 24.01 34.79
CA VAL A 26 -12.61 24.28 33.51
C VAL A 26 -11.59 24.68 32.42
N PHE A 27 -10.51 25.37 32.77
CA PHE A 27 -9.46 25.73 31.82
C PHE A 27 -8.52 24.56 31.49
N LEU A 28 -8.45 23.55 32.38
CA LEU A 28 -7.66 22.35 32.13
C LEU A 28 -8.42 21.28 31.33
N LEU A 29 -9.77 21.38 31.29
CA LEU A 29 -10.60 20.39 30.58
C LEU A 29 -10.22 20.21 29.10
N PRO A 30 -10.04 21.25 28.28
CA PRO A 30 -9.63 21.08 26.89
C PRO A 30 -8.23 20.44 26.76
N LEU A 31 -7.32 20.75 27.69
CA LEU A 31 -5.99 20.12 27.69
C LEU A 31 -6.06 18.63 28.05
N LEU A 32 -6.90 18.25 29.01
CA LEU A 32 -7.10 16.85 29.38
C LEU A 32 -7.77 16.07 28.25
N VAL A 33 -8.78 16.65 27.58
CA VAL A 33 -9.44 16.06 26.40
C VAL A 33 -8.42 15.86 25.28
N PHE A 34 -7.59 16.87 25.01
CA PHE A 34 -6.54 16.76 23.99
C PHE A 34 -5.51 15.67 24.33
N ALA A 35 -5.05 15.63 25.59
CA ALA A 35 -4.10 14.61 26.05
C ALA A 35 -4.71 13.20 25.97
N ALA A 36 -5.98 13.03 26.32
CA ALA A 36 -6.68 11.75 26.18
C ALA A 36 -6.81 11.31 24.73
N LEU A 37 -7.21 12.22 23.83
CA LEU A 37 -7.32 11.94 22.39
C LEU A 37 -5.95 11.63 21.78
N ALA A 38 -4.92 12.39 22.14
CA ALA A 38 -3.56 12.16 21.71
C ALA A 38 -3.03 10.81 22.21
N GLY A 39 -3.32 10.44 23.47
CA GLY A 39 -2.97 9.15 24.04
C GLY A 39 -3.67 7.98 23.34
N ILE A 40 -4.98 8.12 23.05
CA ILE A 40 -5.74 7.11 22.31
C ILE A 40 -5.18 6.98 20.87
N PHE A 41 -4.92 8.10 20.21
CA PHE A 41 -4.36 8.12 18.85
C PHE A 41 -2.96 7.49 18.82
N LEU A 42 -2.09 7.86 19.74
CA LEU A 42 -0.76 7.28 19.85
C LEU A 42 -0.82 5.80 20.20
N GLY A 43 -1.69 5.39 21.12
CA GLY A 43 -1.93 3.98 21.46
C GLY A 43 -2.40 3.19 20.22
N ARG A 44 -3.30 3.76 19.41
CA ARG A 44 -3.73 3.15 18.15
C ARG A 44 -2.59 3.04 17.14
N LEU A 45 -1.78 4.09 16.98
CA LEU A 45 -0.61 4.06 16.09
C LEU A 45 0.42 2.97 16.49
N LEU A 46 0.64 2.79 17.78
CA LEU A 46 1.61 1.82 18.30
C LEU A 46 1.07 0.37 18.34
N THR A 47 -0.24 0.20 18.50
CA THR A 47 -0.88 -1.13 18.58
C THR A 47 -1.45 -1.62 17.26
N THR A 48 -1.85 -0.69 16.38
CA THR A 48 -2.25 -1.06 15.02
C THR A 48 -0.96 -1.10 14.22
N GLY A 49 -0.41 -2.30 14.01
CA GLY A 49 0.58 -2.52 12.96
C GLY A 49 -0.10 -2.13 11.65
N TYR A 50 -0.01 -0.84 11.28
CA TYR A 50 -0.46 -0.38 9.98
C TYR A 50 0.40 -1.08 8.94
N ASP A 51 -0.13 -2.17 8.42
CA ASP A 51 0.43 -2.84 7.25
C ASP A 51 -0.05 -2.09 6.01
N PRO A 52 0.80 -1.26 5.40
CA PRO A 52 0.42 -0.54 4.18
C PRO A 52 0.12 -1.49 3.02
N SER A 53 0.54 -2.76 3.13
CA SER A 53 0.19 -3.81 2.16
C SER A 53 -1.25 -4.32 2.33
N ALA A 54 -1.91 -3.98 3.44
CA ALA A 54 -3.29 -4.38 3.75
C ALA A 54 -4.36 -3.51 3.07
N ILE A 55 -4.01 -2.65 2.09
CA ILE A 55 -5.03 -1.97 1.28
C ILE A 55 -5.66 -3.04 0.37
N PRO A 56 -6.93 -3.43 0.63
CA PRO A 56 -7.57 -4.46 -0.19
C PRO A 56 -7.63 -3.97 -1.64
N SER A 57 -6.95 -4.67 -2.54
CA SER A 57 -7.10 -4.37 -3.96
C SER A 57 -8.55 -4.59 -4.37
N ALA A 58 -9.13 -3.60 -5.05
CA ALA A 58 -10.47 -3.70 -5.60
C ALA A 58 -10.62 -4.87 -6.61
N LEU A 59 -9.51 -5.47 -7.03
CA LEU A 59 -9.46 -6.59 -7.97
C LEU A 59 -9.48 -7.97 -7.31
N ILE A 60 -9.31 -8.08 -5.98
CA ILE A 60 -9.35 -9.39 -5.31
C ILE A 60 -10.70 -10.06 -5.60
N GLY A 61 -10.64 -11.31 -6.07
CA GLY A 61 -11.80 -12.09 -6.51
C GLY A 61 -12.34 -11.73 -7.90
N LYS A 62 -11.85 -10.66 -8.54
CA LYS A 62 -12.30 -10.25 -9.87
C LYS A 62 -11.39 -10.79 -10.97
N PRO A 63 -11.91 -10.91 -12.22
CA PRO A 63 -11.08 -11.21 -13.38
C PRO A 63 -10.00 -10.13 -13.55
N ILE A 64 -8.81 -10.55 -14.01
CA ILE A 64 -7.78 -9.62 -14.44
C ILE A 64 -8.28 -8.76 -15.60
N PRO A 65 -7.81 -7.51 -15.74
CA PRO A 65 -8.06 -6.68 -16.92
C PRO A 65 -7.59 -7.36 -18.21
N ALA A 66 -8.20 -7.00 -19.34
CA ALA A 66 -7.70 -7.41 -20.64
C ALA A 66 -6.50 -6.54 -21.03
N PHE A 67 -5.42 -7.18 -21.47
CA PHE A 67 -4.22 -6.50 -21.96
C PHE A 67 -3.43 -7.41 -22.88
N ASP A 68 -2.59 -6.80 -23.74
CA ASP A 68 -1.62 -7.47 -24.59
C ASP A 68 -0.40 -6.55 -24.71
N LEU A 69 0.71 -6.94 -24.10
CA LEU A 69 1.93 -6.14 -24.01
C LEU A 69 3.05 -6.79 -24.81
N PRO A 70 3.77 -6.03 -25.65
CA PRO A 70 4.93 -6.53 -26.35
C PRO A 70 6.04 -6.93 -25.35
N GLY A 71 6.91 -7.86 -25.76
CA GLY A 71 8.11 -8.21 -24.99
C GLY A 71 9.17 -7.11 -25.03
N LEU A 72 10.17 -7.22 -24.17
CA LEU A 72 11.36 -6.36 -24.19
C LEU A 72 12.28 -6.80 -25.34
N PRO A 73 12.51 -5.97 -26.36
CA PRO A 73 13.34 -6.35 -27.51
C PRO A 73 14.75 -6.80 -27.09
N GLY A 74 15.18 -7.96 -27.60
CA GLY A 74 16.51 -8.50 -27.32
C GLY A 74 16.69 -9.11 -25.90
N LEU A 75 15.64 -9.21 -25.10
CA LEU A 75 15.67 -9.99 -23.86
C LEU A 75 15.57 -11.47 -24.20
N VAL A 76 16.53 -12.26 -23.68
CA VAL A 76 16.60 -13.71 -23.92
C VAL A 76 16.61 -14.47 -22.59
N GLN A 77 16.11 -15.70 -22.62
CA GLN A 77 16.23 -16.68 -21.54
C GLN A 77 17.70 -17.18 -21.45
N GLN A 78 18.03 -17.92 -20.39
CA GLN A 78 19.36 -18.51 -20.23
C GLN A 78 19.74 -19.47 -21.37
N ASP A 79 18.76 -20.07 -22.04
CA ASP A 79 18.94 -20.97 -23.19
C ASP A 79 18.98 -20.22 -24.55
N GLY A 80 19.01 -18.89 -24.55
CA GLY A 80 19.08 -18.04 -25.73
C GLY A 80 17.74 -17.79 -26.43
N ARG A 81 16.63 -18.38 -25.97
CA ARG A 81 15.29 -18.11 -26.55
C ARG A 81 14.82 -16.72 -26.17
N PRO A 82 14.14 -15.99 -27.09
CA PRO A 82 13.52 -14.72 -26.75
C PRO A 82 12.52 -14.87 -25.57
N VAL A 83 12.53 -13.90 -24.65
CA VAL A 83 11.51 -13.80 -23.61
C VAL A 83 10.25 -13.21 -24.26
N PRO A 84 9.11 -13.90 -24.23
CA PRO A 84 7.88 -13.41 -24.87
C PRO A 84 7.31 -12.20 -24.15
N GLY A 85 6.46 -11.45 -24.84
CA GLY A 85 5.54 -10.49 -24.25
C GLY A 85 4.52 -11.17 -23.34
N LEU A 86 3.60 -10.39 -22.80
CA LEU A 86 2.63 -10.89 -21.83
C LEU A 86 1.22 -10.41 -22.18
N SER A 87 0.29 -11.34 -22.24
CA SER A 87 -1.14 -11.05 -22.43
C SER A 87 -1.99 -11.58 -21.26
N ALA A 88 -3.23 -11.11 -21.17
CA ALA A 88 -4.19 -11.62 -20.20
C ALA A 88 -4.50 -13.11 -20.38
N ALA A 89 -4.37 -13.63 -21.62
CA ALA A 89 -4.58 -15.06 -21.92
C ALA A 89 -3.50 -15.93 -21.25
N ASP A 90 -2.26 -15.45 -21.18
CA ASP A 90 -1.13 -16.17 -20.61
C ASP A 90 -1.25 -16.36 -19.09
N LEU A 91 -2.13 -15.61 -18.43
CA LEU A 91 -2.35 -15.66 -16.98
C LEU A 91 -3.45 -16.65 -16.58
N ARG A 92 -3.81 -17.59 -17.46
CA ARG A 92 -4.83 -18.62 -17.22
C ARG A 92 -4.22 -20.02 -17.24
N GLY A 93 -4.96 -20.98 -16.67
CA GLY A 93 -4.61 -22.39 -16.69
C GLY A 93 -3.77 -22.86 -15.50
N GLU A 94 -2.94 -22.00 -14.91
CA GLU A 94 -2.15 -22.29 -13.71
C GLU A 94 -2.01 -21.08 -12.82
N VAL A 95 -1.69 -21.31 -11.54
CA VAL A 95 -1.37 -20.19 -10.61
C VAL A 95 -0.17 -19.44 -11.11
N THR A 96 -0.32 -18.13 -11.27
CA THR A 96 0.73 -17.26 -11.79
C THR A 96 0.97 -16.10 -10.82
N VAL A 97 2.22 -15.82 -10.53
CA VAL A 97 2.65 -14.61 -9.81
C VAL A 97 3.00 -13.57 -10.87
N LEU A 98 2.31 -12.43 -10.82
CA LEU A 98 2.56 -11.28 -11.68
C LEU A 98 3.20 -10.18 -10.84
N ASN A 99 4.45 -9.82 -11.14
CA ASN A 99 5.15 -8.71 -10.50
C ASN A 99 5.16 -7.49 -11.43
N VAL A 100 4.74 -6.35 -10.91
CA VAL A 100 4.81 -5.05 -11.60
C VAL A 100 6.01 -4.29 -11.05
N TRP A 101 6.95 -3.98 -11.93
CA TRP A 101 8.27 -3.46 -11.58
C TRP A 101 8.75 -2.42 -12.60
N ALA A 102 9.89 -1.78 -12.32
CA ALA A 102 10.57 -0.90 -13.27
C ALA A 102 12.08 -0.87 -12.99
N SER A 103 12.89 -0.57 -13.99
CA SER A 103 14.36 -0.48 -13.84
C SER A 103 14.79 0.71 -12.97
N TRP A 104 14.01 1.79 -12.97
CA TRP A 104 14.25 3.01 -12.17
C TRP A 104 13.81 2.86 -10.70
N CYS A 105 13.15 1.77 -10.33
CA CYS A 105 12.57 1.53 -9.02
C CYS A 105 13.62 0.93 -8.06
N ALA A 106 14.15 1.71 -7.14
CA ALA A 106 15.11 1.22 -6.15
C ALA A 106 14.56 0.10 -5.24
N PRO A 107 13.31 0.14 -4.73
CA PRO A 107 12.71 -0.98 -4.00
C PRO A 107 12.62 -2.27 -4.83
N CYS A 108 12.40 -2.18 -6.15
CA CYS A 108 12.35 -3.34 -7.05
C CYS A 108 13.72 -4.03 -7.14
N GLN A 109 14.81 -3.26 -7.08
CA GLN A 109 16.17 -3.82 -7.02
C GLN A 109 16.40 -4.61 -5.72
N VAL A 110 15.84 -4.11 -4.60
CA VAL A 110 15.97 -4.76 -3.29
C VAL A 110 15.21 -6.09 -3.26
N GLU A 111 14.02 -6.19 -3.86
CA GLU A 111 13.25 -7.44 -3.88
C GLU A 111 13.74 -8.46 -4.91
N HIS A 112 14.47 -8.03 -5.92
CA HIS A 112 14.86 -8.86 -7.06
C HIS A 112 15.49 -10.21 -6.69
N PRO A 113 16.38 -10.33 -5.67
CA PRO A 113 16.89 -11.61 -5.21
C PRO A 113 15.79 -12.58 -4.74
N MET A 114 14.67 -12.07 -4.18
CA MET A 114 13.54 -12.91 -3.76
C MET A 114 12.71 -13.36 -4.96
N LEU A 115 12.56 -12.54 -5.99
CA LEU A 115 11.95 -12.94 -7.26
C LEU A 115 12.77 -14.04 -7.95
N MET A 116 14.11 -13.92 -7.96
CA MET A 116 15.01 -14.96 -8.44
C MET A 116 14.86 -16.26 -7.63
N ARG A 117 14.63 -16.18 -6.32
CA ARG A 117 14.34 -17.33 -5.48
C ARG A 117 13.00 -17.97 -5.84
N LEU A 118 11.91 -17.18 -6.01
CA LEU A 118 10.61 -17.69 -6.44
C LEU A 118 10.71 -18.49 -7.75
N SER A 119 11.45 -17.96 -8.72
CA SER A 119 11.66 -18.62 -10.00
C SER A 119 12.41 -19.95 -9.84
N ARG A 120 13.46 -20.00 -9.00
CA ARG A 120 14.20 -21.24 -8.68
C ARG A 120 13.35 -22.26 -7.93
N ASP A 121 12.44 -21.80 -7.06
CA ASP A 121 11.50 -22.65 -6.32
C ASP A 121 10.36 -23.17 -7.21
N GLY A 122 10.43 -22.92 -8.54
CA GLY A 122 9.49 -23.42 -9.54
C GLY A 122 8.16 -22.66 -9.63
N ILE A 123 8.04 -21.53 -8.96
CA ILE A 123 6.84 -20.69 -9.04
C ILE A 123 6.81 -20.01 -10.42
N ARG A 124 5.67 -20.11 -11.11
CA ARG A 124 5.44 -19.38 -12.36
C ARG A 124 5.40 -17.89 -12.09
N LEU A 125 6.42 -17.19 -12.56
CA LEU A 125 6.60 -15.76 -12.37
C LEU A 125 6.65 -15.05 -13.72
N VAL A 126 5.85 -14.00 -13.86
CA VAL A 126 5.84 -13.11 -15.04
C VAL A 126 5.95 -11.65 -14.58
N GLY A 127 6.40 -10.76 -15.47
CA GLY A 127 6.65 -9.37 -15.13
C GLY A 127 5.92 -8.39 -16.03
N ILE A 128 5.52 -7.25 -15.49
CA ILE A 128 5.16 -6.05 -16.24
C ILE A 128 6.20 -4.99 -15.93
N ASP A 129 6.90 -4.53 -16.96
CA ASP A 129 7.83 -3.41 -16.90
C ASP A 129 7.04 -2.11 -17.07
N TYR A 130 6.83 -1.41 -15.95
CA TYR A 130 5.84 -0.35 -15.80
C TYR A 130 6.46 1.04 -15.99
N LYS A 131 5.91 1.81 -16.94
CA LYS A 131 6.37 3.18 -17.23
C LYS A 131 7.89 3.28 -17.38
N ASP A 132 8.45 2.34 -18.12
CA ASP A 132 9.88 2.25 -18.35
C ASP A 132 10.18 2.16 -19.84
N GLU A 133 11.39 2.53 -20.22
CA GLU A 133 11.90 2.28 -21.55
C GLU A 133 12.35 0.82 -21.64
N ALA A 134 11.86 0.09 -22.64
CA ALA A 134 12.12 -1.34 -22.82
C ALA A 134 13.63 -1.69 -22.77
N GLU A 135 14.50 -0.81 -23.27
CA GLU A 135 15.95 -0.98 -23.22
C GLU A 135 16.50 -0.90 -21.81
N ASN A 136 15.92 -0.05 -20.93
CA ASN A 136 16.33 0.05 -19.53
C ASN A 136 15.91 -1.21 -18.76
N GLY A 137 14.66 -1.67 -18.95
CA GLY A 137 14.17 -2.92 -18.39
C GLY A 137 15.02 -4.13 -18.84
N ARG A 138 15.32 -4.22 -20.15
CA ARG A 138 16.20 -5.24 -20.69
C ARG A 138 17.59 -5.23 -20.03
N ARG A 139 18.22 -4.04 -19.90
CA ARG A 139 19.54 -3.90 -19.26
C ARG A 139 19.49 -4.26 -17.77
N PHE A 140 18.42 -3.92 -17.09
CA PHE A 140 18.21 -4.28 -15.68
C PHE A 140 18.20 -5.80 -15.52
N LEU A 141 17.35 -6.51 -16.28
CA LEU A 141 17.26 -7.97 -16.24
C LEU A 141 18.54 -8.66 -16.72
N GLY A 142 19.21 -8.09 -17.72
CA GLY A 142 20.52 -8.59 -18.19
C GLY A 142 21.63 -8.50 -17.12
N ARG A 143 21.58 -7.49 -16.25
CA ARG A 143 22.57 -7.25 -15.19
C ARG A 143 22.26 -8.06 -13.92
N HIS A 144 21.00 -8.16 -13.53
CA HIS A 144 20.58 -8.77 -12.27
C HIS A 144 20.04 -10.20 -12.41
N GLY A 145 19.93 -10.69 -13.64
CA GLY A 145 19.28 -11.96 -13.99
C GLY A 145 17.77 -11.77 -14.28
N ASN A 146 17.20 -12.67 -15.06
CA ASN A 146 15.78 -12.66 -15.41
C ASN A 146 15.01 -13.76 -14.66
N PRO A 147 14.16 -13.44 -13.69
CA PRO A 147 13.33 -14.41 -12.99
C PRO A 147 12.04 -14.75 -13.75
N PHE A 148 11.67 -13.96 -14.79
CA PHE A 148 10.37 -14.00 -15.43
C PHE A 148 10.34 -14.94 -16.64
N ARG A 149 9.25 -15.69 -16.79
CA ARG A 149 8.97 -16.51 -17.98
C ARG A 149 8.51 -15.67 -19.17
N ALA A 150 7.81 -14.57 -18.89
CA ALA A 150 7.33 -13.59 -19.86
C ALA A 150 7.42 -12.20 -19.24
N VAL A 151 7.68 -11.17 -20.06
CA VAL A 151 7.74 -9.77 -19.61
C VAL A 151 7.00 -8.90 -20.61
N GLY A 152 5.98 -8.20 -20.13
CA GLY A 152 5.25 -7.21 -20.94
C GLY A 152 5.80 -5.80 -20.70
N ALA A 153 6.06 -5.06 -21.77
CA ALA A 153 6.47 -3.65 -21.72
C ALA A 153 5.24 -2.75 -21.66
N ASP A 154 4.93 -2.21 -20.47
CA ASP A 154 3.85 -1.23 -20.27
C ASP A 154 4.41 0.20 -20.20
N THR A 155 4.99 0.66 -21.29
CA THR A 155 5.62 1.98 -21.40
C THR A 155 4.64 3.11 -21.06
N SER A 156 3.37 2.96 -21.41
CA SER A 156 2.33 3.95 -21.09
C SER A 156 1.89 3.90 -19.64
N GLY A 157 2.07 2.77 -18.96
CA GLY A 157 1.57 2.50 -17.62
C GLY A 157 0.06 2.23 -17.58
N ARG A 158 -0.59 2.05 -18.73
CA ARG A 158 -2.04 1.86 -18.79
C ARG A 158 -2.45 0.56 -18.14
N THR A 159 -1.74 -0.52 -18.43
CA THR A 159 -2.03 -1.83 -17.85
C THR A 159 -1.86 -1.81 -16.33
N GLY A 160 -0.79 -1.19 -15.83
CA GLY A 160 -0.62 -1.01 -14.37
C GLY A 160 -1.78 -0.23 -13.73
N ILE A 161 -2.29 0.82 -14.39
CA ILE A 161 -3.46 1.58 -13.92
C ILE A 161 -4.70 0.68 -13.88
N ASP A 162 -4.95 -0.11 -14.93
CA ASP A 162 -6.09 -1.02 -15.00
C ASP A 162 -6.01 -2.14 -13.93
N PHE A 163 -4.80 -2.55 -13.52
CA PHE A 163 -4.55 -3.42 -12.36
C PHE A 163 -4.68 -2.71 -11.00
N GLY A 164 -4.91 -1.40 -10.99
CA GLY A 164 -4.94 -0.61 -9.75
C GLY A 164 -3.59 -0.59 -9.03
N VAL A 165 -2.49 -0.49 -9.79
CA VAL A 165 -1.14 -0.31 -9.26
C VAL A 165 -1.01 1.12 -8.75
N TYR A 166 -0.68 1.27 -7.45
CA TYR A 166 -0.42 2.57 -6.82
C TYR A 166 1.03 2.99 -6.97
N GLY A 167 1.94 2.01 -7.01
CA GLY A 167 3.37 2.21 -7.12
C GLY A 167 4.08 0.88 -7.32
N VAL A 168 5.36 0.92 -7.67
CA VAL A 168 6.17 -0.29 -7.85
C VAL A 168 7.16 -0.45 -6.68
N PRO A 169 7.40 -1.69 -6.22
CA PRO A 169 6.87 -2.95 -6.73
C PRO A 169 5.50 -3.31 -6.15
N GLU A 170 4.69 -4.00 -6.94
CA GLU A 170 3.47 -4.67 -6.50
C GLU A 170 3.40 -6.07 -7.13
N THR A 171 2.96 -7.06 -6.35
CA THR A 171 2.92 -8.44 -6.80
C THR A 171 1.52 -9.02 -6.63
N PHE A 172 0.96 -9.56 -7.72
CA PHE A 172 -0.36 -10.17 -7.74
C PHE A 172 -0.24 -11.69 -7.79
N ILE A 173 -1.11 -12.38 -7.09
CA ILE A 173 -1.30 -13.82 -7.20
C ILE A 173 -2.58 -14.06 -8.00
N ILE A 174 -2.46 -14.71 -9.15
CA ILE A 174 -3.53 -14.95 -10.09
C ILE A 174 -3.84 -16.46 -10.10
N GLY A 175 -5.11 -16.79 -9.91
CA GLY A 175 -5.57 -18.17 -9.95
C GLY A 175 -5.69 -18.73 -11.38
N PRO A 176 -5.83 -20.04 -11.55
CA PRO A 176 -5.94 -20.69 -12.87
C PRO A 176 -7.13 -20.19 -13.71
N ASP A 177 -8.16 -19.67 -13.05
CA ASP A 177 -9.34 -19.07 -13.68
C ASP A 177 -9.12 -17.63 -14.17
N GLY A 178 -7.91 -17.06 -13.99
CA GLY A 178 -7.58 -15.68 -14.35
C GLY A 178 -8.17 -14.65 -13.40
N ARG A 179 -8.46 -15.00 -12.15
CA ARG A 179 -8.91 -14.06 -11.11
C ARG A 179 -7.78 -13.72 -10.16
N VAL A 180 -7.74 -12.48 -9.73
CA VAL A 180 -6.80 -12.05 -8.69
C VAL A 180 -7.19 -12.72 -7.37
N ARG A 181 -6.28 -13.48 -6.78
CA ARG A 181 -6.46 -14.13 -5.47
C ARG A 181 -5.92 -13.27 -4.35
N ASP A 182 -4.81 -12.57 -4.62
CA ASP A 182 -4.14 -11.78 -3.60
C ASP A 182 -3.23 -10.72 -4.23
N LYS A 183 -2.83 -9.72 -3.43
CA LYS A 183 -1.93 -8.63 -3.83
C LYS A 183 -0.97 -8.33 -2.69
N LEU A 184 0.31 -8.31 -2.98
CA LEU A 184 1.35 -7.76 -2.12
C LEU A 184 1.70 -6.37 -2.64
N VAL A 185 1.50 -5.34 -1.80
CA VAL A 185 1.97 -3.98 -2.06
C VAL A 185 3.32 -3.81 -1.40
N GLY A 186 4.32 -3.37 -2.16
CA GLY A 186 5.70 -3.20 -1.67
C GLY A 186 6.56 -4.45 -1.84
N ILE A 187 7.66 -4.50 -1.11
CA ILE A 187 8.82 -5.36 -1.33
C ILE A 187 8.57 -6.79 -0.83
N LEU A 188 8.86 -7.78 -1.66
CA LEU A 188 9.02 -9.16 -1.21
C LEU A 188 10.39 -9.30 -0.51
N THR A 189 10.35 -9.63 0.78
CA THR A 189 11.52 -9.72 1.66
C THR A 189 11.73 -11.14 2.18
N PRO A 190 12.92 -11.49 2.71
CA PRO A 190 13.12 -12.78 3.38
C PRO A 190 12.11 -13.04 4.51
N GLN A 191 11.65 -11.99 5.20
CA GLN A 191 10.74 -12.09 6.34
C GLN A 191 9.30 -12.44 5.93
N ASN A 192 8.85 -11.98 4.76
CA ASN A 192 7.49 -12.26 4.27
C ASN A 192 7.43 -13.37 3.21
N TYR A 193 8.60 -13.90 2.78
CA TYR A 193 8.72 -14.86 1.68
C TYR A 193 7.90 -16.13 1.89
N ASP A 194 8.07 -16.80 3.03
CA ASP A 194 7.41 -18.08 3.29
C ASP A 194 5.89 -17.93 3.38
N ASN A 195 5.43 -16.82 3.98
CA ASN A 195 4.01 -16.47 4.00
C ASN A 195 3.48 -16.22 2.58
N PHE A 196 4.23 -15.48 1.76
CA PHE A 196 3.86 -15.23 0.37
C PHE A 196 3.75 -16.53 -0.43
N VAL A 197 4.74 -17.42 -0.33
CA VAL A 197 4.72 -18.74 -0.99
C VAL A 197 3.54 -19.60 -0.54
N ALA A 198 3.20 -19.56 0.75
CA ALA A 198 2.01 -20.29 1.26
C ALA A 198 0.71 -19.76 0.61
N ARG A 199 0.57 -18.44 0.40
CA ARG A 199 -0.57 -17.82 -0.30
C ARG A 199 -0.61 -18.22 -1.78
N VAL A 200 0.54 -18.24 -2.46
CA VAL A 200 0.65 -18.70 -3.85
C VAL A 200 0.15 -20.15 -3.97
N ARG A 201 0.58 -21.05 -3.07
CA ARG A 201 0.15 -22.45 -3.07
C ARG A 201 -1.35 -22.63 -2.77
N ALA A 202 -1.89 -21.77 -1.92
CA ALA A 202 -3.32 -21.76 -1.60
C ALA A 202 -4.20 -21.28 -2.77
N ALA A 203 -3.66 -20.39 -3.63
CA ALA A 203 -4.40 -19.80 -4.76
C ALA A 203 -4.79 -20.78 -5.87
N GLY A 204 -4.17 -21.97 -5.90
CA GLY A 204 -4.52 -23.05 -6.82
C GLY A 204 -5.70 -23.92 -6.36
N ARG A 205 -6.18 -23.71 -5.14
CA ARG A 205 -7.36 -24.44 -4.64
C ARG A 205 -8.63 -23.75 -5.12
N PRO A 206 -9.64 -24.52 -5.56
CA PRO A 206 -10.93 -23.97 -5.98
C PRO A 206 -11.69 -23.30 -4.83
#